data_602b766de95ca38b91989ded760da03e
#
_entry.id   602b766de95ca38b91989ded760da03e
#
_cell.length_a   1.000
_cell.length_b   1.000
_cell.length_c   1.000
_cell.angle_alpha   90.00
_cell.angle_beta   90.00
_cell.angle_gamma   90.00
#
_symmetry.space_group_name_H-M   'P 1'
#
loop_
_entity.id
_entity.type
_entity.pdbx_description
1 polymer ?
#
loop_
_entity_poly.entity_id
_entity_poly.type
_entity_poly.pdbx_seq_one_letter_code
_entity_poly.pdbx_strand_id
1 'polypeptide(L)'
;IVYGGFMGCAYAITWTNDQYISYKNAYRDIYYDIRDGKVSNDPSKSYIAILPEGYTIDRMGGNSTYRDRLKEWQSRSRRNRDLAIAATVIVYALTLVDAYVDAQLFDFDISTDLSLNIYPDIYYDDIQDQRTAEIKLAIIF
;
A
#
# COMPACT_ATOMS: atom_id res chain seq x y z
N ILE A 1 -4.40 5.77 10.22
CA ILE A 1 -3.92 5.69 8.81
C ILE A 1 -3.17 4.37 8.60
N VAL A 2 -2.22 3.99 9.48
CA VAL A 2 -1.40 2.77 9.36
C VAL A 2 -2.26 1.49 9.24
N TYR A 3 -3.24 1.31 10.12
CA TYR A 3 -4.11 0.13 10.10
C TYR A 3 -4.92 0.01 8.80
N GLY A 4 -5.37 1.14 8.22
CA GLY A 4 -6.06 1.14 6.93
C GLY A 4 -5.17 0.67 5.78
N GLY A 5 -3.89 1.04 5.81
CA GLY A 5 -2.88 0.57 4.85
C GLY A 5 -2.67 -0.94 4.91
N PHE A 6 -2.54 -1.51 6.11
CA PHE A 6 -2.39 -2.96 6.30
C PHE A 6 -3.64 -3.73 5.85
N MET A 7 -4.84 -3.25 6.15
CA MET A 7 -6.08 -3.87 5.66
C MET A 7 -6.16 -3.85 4.14
N GLY A 8 -5.76 -2.75 3.50
CA GLY A 8 -5.69 -2.65 2.04
C GLY A 8 -4.70 -3.65 1.44
N CYS A 9 -3.52 -3.80 2.03
CA CYS A 9 -2.53 -4.80 1.60
C CYS A 9 -3.04 -6.24 1.77
N ALA A 10 -3.65 -6.56 2.91
CA ALA A 10 -4.23 -7.88 3.15
C ALA A 10 -5.32 -8.20 2.13
N TYR A 11 -6.21 -7.26 1.84
CA TYR A 11 -7.24 -7.41 0.82
C TYR A 11 -6.63 -7.64 -0.58
N ALA A 12 -5.63 -6.85 -0.97
CA ALA A 12 -4.96 -6.97 -2.26
C ALA A 12 -4.28 -8.34 -2.43
N ILE A 13 -3.61 -8.85 -1.38
CA ILE A 13 -2.99 -10.18 -1.39
C ILE A 13 -4.06 -11.26 -1.53
N THR A 14 -5.13 -11.21 -0.74
CA THR A 14 -6.21 -12.20 -0.78
C THR A 14 -6.86 -12.22 -2.16
N TRP A 15 -7.23 -11.05 -2.68
CA TRP A 15 -7.87 -10.93 -3.98
C TRP A 15 -6.98 -11.42 -5.13
N THR A 16 -5.69 -11.04 -5.16
CA THR A 16 -4.75 -11.51 -6.18
C THR A 16 -4.45 -13.00 -6.07
N ASN A 17 -4.43 -13.55 -4.85
CA ASN A 17 -4.27 -14.97 -4.62
C ASN A 17 -5.47 -15.79 -5.11
N ASP A 18 -6.69 -15.33 -4.86
CA ASP A 18 -7.91 -15.99 -5.33
C ASP A 18 -7.99 -16.01 -6.86
N GLN A 19 -7.60 -14.94 -7.51
CA GLN A 19 -7.45 -14.88 -8.97
C GLN A 19 -6.44 -15.92 -9.47
N TYR A 20 -5.27 -16.00 -8.83
CA TYR A 20 -4.25 -16.98 -9.19
C TYR A 20 -4.74 -18.43 -9.03
N ILE A 21 -5.41 -18.72 -7.91
CA ILE A 21 -5.96 -20.07 -7.65
C ILE A 21 -7.01 -20.44 -8.68
N SER A 22 -7.90 -19.51 -9.04
CA SER A 22 -8.93 -19.71 -10.04
C SER A 22 -8.33 -20.07 -11.40
N TYR A 23 -7.37 -19.30 -11.90
CA TYR A 23 -6.70 -19.60 -13.17
C TYR A 23 -5.85 -20.87 -13.13
N LYS A 24 -5.20 -21.15 -12.00
CA LYS A 24 -4.44 -22.39 -11.78
C LYS A 24 -5.34 -23.62 -11.87
N ASN A 25 -6.49 -23.60 -11.21
CA ASN A 25 -7.44 -24.71 -11.23
C ASN A 25 -8.03 -24.88 -12.63
N ALA A 26 -8.42 -23.80 -13.28
CA ALA A 26 -8.93 -23.84 -14.64
C ALA A 26 -7.92 -24.40 -15.64
N TYR A 27 -6.66 -23.98 -15.57
CA TYR A 27 -5.59 -24.52 -16.42
C TYR A 27 -5.36 -26.01 -16.17
N ARG A 28 -5.35 -26.43 -14.91
CA ARG A 28 -5.17 -27.82 -14.55
C ARG A 28 -6.32 -28.68 -15.09
N ASP A 29 -7.56 -28.26 -14.86
CA ASP A 29 -8.74 -29.04 -15.20
C ASP A 29 -8.90 -29.16 -16.72
N ILE A 30 -8.70 -28.08 -17.49
CA ILE A 30 -8.73 -28.14 -18.96
C ILE A 30 -7.59 -29.01 -19.51
N TYR A 31 -6.42 -29.00 -18.90
CA TYR A 31 -5.29 -29.83 -19.31
C TYR A 31 -5.62 -31.33 -19.21
N TYR A 32 -6.25 -31.76 -18.10
CA TYR A 32 -6.69 -33.15 -17.93
C TYR A 32 -7.86 -33.49 -18.83
N ASP A 33 -8.85 -32.60 -18.96
CA ASP A 33 -10.01 -32.82 -19.82
C ASP A 33 -9.64 -32.92 -21.31
N ILE A 34 -8.65 -32.17 -21.79
CA ILE A 34 -8.11 -32.31 -23.17
C ILE A 34 -7.45 -33.68 -23.33
N ARG A 35 -6.62 -34.09 -22.38
CA ARG A 35 -5.95 -35.40 -22.40
C ARG A 35 -6.94 -36.56 -22.42
N ASP A 36 -8.00 -36.45 -21.63
CA ASP A 36 -9.00 -37.50 -21.44
C ASP A 36 -10.16 -37.41 -22.47
N GLY A 37 -10.15 -36.41 -23.38
CA GLY A 37 -11.18 -36.19 -24.39
C GLY A 37 -12.55 -35.76 -23.82
N LYS A 38 -12.57 -35.18 -22.60
CA LYS A 38 -13.80 -34.82 -21.86
C LYS A 38 -14.06 -33.32 -21.81
N VAL A 39 -13.47 -32.55 -22.72
CA VAL A 39 -13.71 -31.10 -22.74
C VAL A 39 -15.19 -30.80 -23.04
N SER A 40 -15.80 -30.00 -22.20
CA SER A 40 -17.19 -29.59 -22.34
C SER A 40 -17.38 -28.11 -22.00
N ASN A 41 -18.46 -27.52 -22.53
CA ASN A 41 -18.88 -26.15 -22.19
C ASN A 41 -19.84 -26.15 -20.98
N ASP A 42 -19.69 -27.09 -20.04
CA ASP A 42 -20.51 -27.16 -18.84
C ASP A 42 -20.11 -26.03 -17.86
N PRO A 43 -21.06 -25.20 -17.40
CA PRO A 43 -20.80 -24.13 -16.43
C PRO A 43 -20.20 -24.59 -15.10
N SER A 44 -20.34 -25.86 -14.74
CA SER A 44 -19.75 -26.45 -13.54
C SER A 44 -18.22 -26.62 -13.61
N LYS A 45 -17.65 -26.54 -14.82
CA LYS A 45 -16.20 -26.66 -15.02
C LYS A 45 -15.48 -25.37 -14.66
N SER A 46 -14.38 -25.49 -13.90
CA SER A 46 -13.59 -24.35 -13.43
C SER A 46 -13.08 -23.46 -14.56
N TYR A 47 -12.74 -24.02 -15.71
CA TYR A 47 -12.28 -23.27 -16.88
C TYR A 47 -13.43 -22.57 -17.65
N ILE A 48 -14.69 -23.01 -17.50
CA ILE A 48 -15.86 -22.31 -18.04
C ILE A 48 -16.31 -21.18 -17.11
N ALA A 49 -16.23 -21.39 -15.79
CA ALA A 49 -16.61 -20.37 -14.81
C ALA A 49 -15.80 -19.06 -14.89
N ILE A 50 -14.64 -19.10 -15.54
CA ILE A 50 -13.79 -17.91 -15.76
C ILE A 50 -14.15 -17.17 -17.04
N LEU A 51 -14.87 -17.81 -17.97
CA LEU A 51 -15.27 -17.18 -19.23
C LEU A 51 -16.34 -16.11 -18.98
N PRO A 52 -16.30 -15.00 -19.70
CA PRO A 52 -17.40 -14.05 -19.71
C PRO A 52 -18.70 -14.71 -20.20
N GLU A 53 -19.84 -14.22 -19.73
CA GLU A 53 -21.15 -14.72 -20.14
C GLU A 53 -21.27 -14.73 -21.67
N GLY A 54 -21.77 -15.87 -22.22
CA GLY A 54 -21.96 -16.06 -23.65
C GLY A 54 -20.71 -16.43 -24.45
N TYR A 55 -19.58 -16.62 -23.81
CA TYR A 55 -18.38 -17.15 -24.46
C TYR A 55 -18.27 -18.67 -24.28
N THR A 56 -17.80 -19.33 -25.35
CA THR A 56 -17.51 -20.77 -25.38
C THR A 56 -16.06 -20.99 -25.76
N ILE A 57 -15.53 -22.18 -25.48
CA ILE A 57 -14.16 -22.57 -25.82
C ILE A 57 -13.87 -22.39 -27.32
N ASP A 58 -14.82 -22.69 -28.17
CA ASP A 58 -14.69 -22.55 -29.62
C ASP A 58 -14.50 -21.10 -30.05
N ARG A 59 -15.18 -20.16 -29.40
CA ARG A 59 -15.01 -18.72 -29.62
C ARG A 59 -13.62 -18.21 -29.13
N MET A 60 -12.98 -18.91 -28.21
CA MET A 60 -11.65 -18.59 -27.73
C MET A 60 -10.53 -19.18 -28.60
N GLY A 61 -10.88 -19.82 -29.73
CA GLY A 61 -9.93 -20.40 -30.66
C GLY A 61 -9.68 -21.90 -30.47
N GLY A 62 -10.61 -22.60 -29.78
CA GLY A 62 -10.55 -24.02 -29.52
C GLY A 62 -9.70 -24.41 -28.30
N ASN A 63 -9.69 -25.71 -28.01
CA ASN A 63 -9.16 -26.26 -26.76
C ASN A 63 -7.69 -25.90 -26.48
N SER A 64 -6.83 -26.03 -27.49
CA SER A 64 -5.38 -25.76 -27.32
C SER A 64 -5.09 -24.27 -27.10
N THR A 65 -5.70 -23.42 -27.90
CA THR A 65 -5.53 -21.95 -27.79
C THR A 65 -6.06 -21.45 -26.47
N TYR A 66 -7.22 -21.95 -26.03
CA TYR A 66 -7.80 -21.56 -24.74
C TYR A 66 -6.94 -22.01 -23.57
N ARG A 67 -6.42 -23.23 -23.60
CA ARG A 67 -5.44 -23.73 -22.59
C ARG A 67 -4.21 -22.82 -22.51
N ASP A 68 -3.66 -22.40 -23.64
CA ASP A 68 -2.46 -21.55 -23.66
C ASP A 68 -2.74 -20.15 -23.12
N ARG A 69 -3.92 -19.60 -23.40
CA ARG A 69 -4.40 -18.35 -22.77
C ARG A 69 -4.56 -18.48 -21.25
N LEU A 70 -5.12 -19.59 -20.76
CA LEU A 70 -5.24 -19.85 -19.32
C LEU A 70 -3.86 -19.92 -18.64
N LYS A 71 -2.89 -20.52 -19.30
CA LYS A 71 -1.50 -20.54 -18.83
C LYS A 71 -0.91 -19.14 -18.74
N GLU A 72 -1.16 -18.30 -19.73
CA GLU A 72 -0.73 -16.89 -19.72
C GLU A 72 -1.41 -16.10 -18.57
N TRP A 73 -2.72 -16.24 -18.40
CA TRP A 73 -3.48 -15.59 -17.33
C TRP A 73 -3.02 -16.07 -15.95
N GLN A 74 -2.76 -17.36 -15.79
CA GLN A 74 -2.17 -17.90 -14.56
C GLN A 74 -0.79 -17.28 -14.27
N SER A 75 0.08 -17.17 -15.26
CA SER A 75 1.42 -16.60 -15.11
C SER A 75 1.35 -15.11 -14.75
N ARG A 76 0.41 -14.38 -15.37
CA ARG A 76 0.17 -12.95 -15.09
C ARG A 76 -0.38 -12.76 -13.67
N SER A 77 -1.34 -13.58 -13.26
CA SER A 77 -1.91 -13.52 -11.91
C SER A 77 -0.90 -13.90 -10.83
N ARG A 78 -0.02 -14.87 -11.11
CA ARG A 78 1.10 -15.19 -10.24
C ARG A 78 2.01 -13.98 -10.03
N ARG A 79 2.40 -13.30 -11.10
CA ARG A 79 3.23 -12.10 -11.02
C ARG A 79 2.55 -10.98 -10.26
N ASN A 80 1.25 -10.76 -10.48
CA ASN A 80 0.49 -9.74 -9.75
C ASN A 80 0.44 -10.04 -8.25
N ARG A 81 0.23 -11.31 -7.86
CA ARG A 81 0.29 -11.73 -6.47
C ARG A 81 1.67 -11.49 -5.85
N ASP A 82 2.73 -11.89 -6.55
CA ASP A 82 4.11 -11.74 -6.07
C ASP A 82 4.48 -10.25 -5.92
N LEU A 83 3.99 -9.37 -6.82
CA LEU A 83 4.11 -7.92 -6.69
C LEU A 83 3.32 -7.36 -5.50
N ALA A 84 2.12 -7.85 -5.24
CA ALA A 84 1.32 -7.43 -4.07
C ALA A 84 2.03 -7.79 -2.76
N ILE A 85 2.62 -8.98 -2.68
CA ILE A 85 3.43 -9.41 -1.53
C ILE A 85 4.66 -8.50 -1.37
N ALA A 86 5.40 -8.24 -2.44
CA ALA A 86 6.57 -7.36 -2.42
C ALA A 86 6.20 -5.94 -1.98
N ALA A 87 5.11 -5.38 -2.50
CA ALA A 87 4.60 -4.07 -2.10
C ALA A 87 4.26 -4.02 -0.60
N THR A 88 3.65 -5.08 -0.07
CA THR A 88 3.33 -5.18 1.37
C THR A 88 4.58 -5.19 2.23
N VAL A 89 5.64 -5.90 1.82
CA VAL A 89 6.93 -5.91 2.53
C VAL A 89 7.56 -4.52 2.54
N ILE A 90 7.49 -3.79 1.41
CA ILE A 90 8.01 -2.42 1.32
C ILE A 90 7.23 -1.48 2.27
N VAL A 91 5.90 -1.55 2.26
CA VAL A 91 5.06 -0.75 3.17
C VAL A 91 5.41 -1.05 4.63
N TYR A 92 5.60 -2.32 4.97
CA TYR A 92 6.01 -2.72 6.31
C TYR A 92 7.39 -2.16 6.70
N ALA A 93 8.36 -2.23 5.79
CA ALA A 93 9.70 -1.67 6.03
C ALA A 93 9.64 -0.16 6.25
N LEU A 94 8.84 0.56 5.46
CA LEU A 94 8.65 2.01 5.64
C LEU A 94 8.01 2.35 6.99
N THR A 95 7.03 1.58 7.45
CA THR A 95 6.43 1.78 8.78
C THR A 95 7.41 1.52 9.92
N LEU A 96 8.34 0.58 9.76
CA LEU A 96 9.42 0.38 10.74
C LEU A 96 10.39 1.55 10.81
N VAL A 97 10.75 2.10 9.64
CA VAL A 97 11.62 3.30 9.57
C VAL A 97 10.92 4.50 10.21
N ASP A 98 9.64 4.72 9.91
CA ASP A 98 8.82 5.79 10.47
C ASP A 98 8.77 5.69 12.01
N ALA A 99 8.43 4.51 12.54
CA ALA A 99 8.42 4.27 13.98
C ALA A 99 9.79 4.45 14.63
N TYR A 100 10.89 4.09 13.93
CA TYR A 100 12.24 4.30 14.42
C TYR A 100 12.60 5.79 14.50
N VAL A 101 12.25 6.56 13.46
CA VAL A 101 12.46 8.01 13.42
C VAL A 101 11.67 8.70 14.53
N ASP A 102 10.40 8.34 14.71
CA ASP A 102 9.56 8.89 15.78
C ASP A 102 10.15 8.61 17.16
N ALA A 103 10.67 7.40 17.38
CA ALA A 103 11.33 7.03 18.64
C ALA A 103 12.61 7.85 18.89
N GLN A 104 13.40 8.12 17.86
CA GLN A 104 14.60 8.95 17.96
C GLN A 104 14.27 10.42 18.22
N LEU A 105 13.21 10.94 17.60
CA LEU A 105 12.75 12.32 17.80
C LEU A 105 12.11 12.54 19.18
N PHE A 106 11.56 11.49 19.78
CA PHE A 106 10.99 11.59 21.13
C PHE A 106 12.06 11.83 22.20
N ASP A 107 13.29 11.37 21.99
CA ASP A 107 14.45 11.62 22.88
C ASP A 107 15.11 13.00 22.65
N PHE A 108 14.72 13.69 21.56
CA PHE A 108 15.06 15.09 21.35
C PHE A 108 14.11 15.96 22.17
N ASP A 109 14.41 16.07 23.47
CA ASP A 109 13.87 17.12 24.31
C ASP A 109 14.33 18.46 23.71
N ILE A 110 13.45 19.10 22.97
CA ILE A 110 13.64 20.52 22.66
C ILE A 110 13.43 21.21 23.99
N SER A 111 14.54 21.32 24.74
CA SER A 111 14.54 22.10 25.96
C SER A 111 13.94 23.45 25.63
N THR A 112 12.81 23.75 26.23
CA THR A 112 12.10 25.03 26.14
C THR A 112 12.88 26.16 26.82
N ASP A 113 14.21 26.07 26.84
CA ASP A 113 15.11 27.08 27.41
C ASP A 113 15.25 28.32 26.51
N LEU A 114 14.60 28.33 25.33
CA LEU A 114 14.49 29.54 24.54
C LEU A 114 13.29 30.37 25.04
N SER A 115 13.41 30.93 26.24
CA SER A 115 12.41 31.89 26.72
C SER A 115 12.76 33.30 26.24
N LEU A 116 11.93 33.82 25.33
CA LEU A 116 11.99 35.24 24.94
C LEU A 116 11.31 36.06 26.05
N ASN A 117 12.11 36.64 26.93
CA ASN A 117 11.60 37.56 27.94
C ASN A 117 11.63 39.00 27.42
N ILE A 118 10.45 39.56 27.21
CA ILE A 118 10.28 40.96 26.81
C ILE A 118 9.92 41.76 28.05
N TYR A 119 10.81 42.61 28.49
CA TYR A 119 10.57 43.54 29.60
C TYR A 119 10.36 44.94 29.06
N PRO A 120 9.21 45.57 29.28
CA PRO A 120 9.07 47.01 29.09
C PRO A 120 9.72 47.71 30.28
N ASP A 121 10.77 48.47 30.02
CA ASP A 121 11.45 49.31 31.01
C ASP A 121 11.17 50.78 30.73
N ILE A 122 10.69 51.47 31.73
CA ILE A 122 10.34 52.89 31.59
C ILE A 122 11.31 53.65 32.52
N TYR A 123 12.26 54.37 31.89
CA TYR A 123 13.18 55.26 32.62
C TYR A 123 12.60 56.67 32.68
N TYR A 124 12.63 57.26 33.89
CA TYR A 124 12.43 58.67 34.09
C TYR A 124 13.80 59.37 34.10
N ASP A 125 14.07 60.15 33.09
CA ASP A 125 15.25 61.00 33.09
C ASP A 125 14.86 62.32 33.77
N ASP A 126 15.40 62.55 34.97
CA ASP A 126 15.09 63.67 35.85
C ASP A 126 15.68 65.02 35.33
N ILE A 127 16.51 64.96 34.27
CA ILE A 127 17.23 66.13 33.76
C ILE A 127 16.51 66.79 32.54
N GLN A 128 15.68 66.04 31.79
CA GLN A 128 15.09 66.56 30.56
C GLN A 128 13.56 66.47 30.47
N ASP A 129 12.84 66.04 31.53
CA ASP A 129 11.36 65.87 31.56
C ASP A 129 10.77 65.10 30.36
N GLN A 130 11.58 64.14 29.79
CA GLN A 130 11.18 63.28 28.70
C GLN A 130 11.08 61.82 29.17
N ARG A 131 9.93 61.19 28.80
CA ARG A 131 9.70 59.78 29.05
C ARG A 131 10.25 58.99 27.88
N THR A 132 11.30 58.19 28.11
CA THR A 132 11.82 57.27 27.10
C THR A 132 11.38 55.86 27.41
N ALA A 133 10.70 55.19 26.48
CA ALA A 133 10.32 53.81 26.60
C ALA A 133 11.34 52.93 25.82
N GLU A 134 12.03 52.07 26.53
CA GLU A 134 12.95 51.08 25.93
C GLU A 134 12.36 49.68 26.03
N ILE A 135 12.53 48.91 24.96
CA ILE A 135 12.19 47.48 24.94
C ILE A 135 13.49 46.68 25.01
N LYS A 136 13.72 46.01 26.10
CA LYS A 136 14.88 45.12 26.25
C LYS A 136 14.49 43.70 25.85
N LEU A 137 15.16 43.18 24.83
CA LEU A 137 15.06 41.80 24.37
C LEU A 137 16.23 41.00 24.96
N ALA A 138 15.96 40.08 25.86
CA ALA A 138 16.95 39.11 26.37
C ALA A 138 16.66 37.73 25.80
N ILE A 139 17.59 37.18 25.05
CA ILE A 139 17.59 35.80 24.61
C ILE A 139 18.54 35.05 25.56
N ILE A 140 18.02 34.13 26.35
CA ILE A 140 18.83 33.27 27.25
C ILE A 140 19.02 31.94 26.50
N PHE A 141 20.30 31.54 26.34
CA PHE A 141 20.68 30.25 25.73
C PHE A 141 20.92 29.21 26.80
#